data_ff2364b8677c399381331dd37ae1d663
#
_entry.id   ff2364b8677c399381331dd37ae1d663
#
_cell.length_a   1.000
_cell.length_b   1.000
_cell.length_c   1.000
_cell.angle_alpha   90.00
_cell.angle_beta   90.00
_cell.angle_gamma   90.00
#
_symmetry.space_group_name_H-M   'P 1'
#
loop_
_entity.id
_entity.type
_entity.pdbx_description
1 polymer ?
#
loop_
_entity_poly.entity_id
_entity_poly.type
_entity_poly.pdbx_seq_one_letter_code
_entity_poly.pdbx_strand_id
1 'polypeptide(L)'
;HQAQRLYEMAISQAEITKADTVLDLYCGVGTITLAMAGAAGKVIGVEVVPQAVEDARDNAVRNGITNAEFFCGDAGQAALELEKSGVRPDVVVVDPPRKGLNADTIEALHRMSPRRIVYVSCDPATLARDVALLKERGYTLKTAAAADLFPRCAHVETVCLLVLRNPVTHINIDVDVEEMVQDKRGMATYGQIKDYVLERSGLKVSTQSRYHAVTGI
;
A
#
# COMPACT_ATOMS: atom_id res chain seq x y z
N HIS A 1 -24.26 -4.49 -12.37
CA HIS A 1 -24.41 -3.36 -12.28
C HIS A 1 -24.08 -2.34 -11.14
N GLN A 2 -24.65 -2.34 -9.91
CA GLN A 2 -24.24 -1.38 -8.87
C GLN A 2 -22.88 -1.76 -8.26
N ALA A 3 -22.64 -3.04 -7.99
CA ALA A 3 -21.34 -3.54 -7.52
C ALA A 3 -20.21 -3.25 -8.52
N GLN A 4 -20.47 -3.40 -9.80
CA GLN A 4 -19.52 -3.03 -10.86
C GLN A 4 -19.16 -1.54 -10.79
N ARG A 5 -20.15 -0.65 -10.62
CA ARG A 5 -19.90 0.79 -10.48
C ARG A 5 -19.06 1.11 -9.23
N LEU A 6 -19.27 0.37 -8.14
CA LEU A 6 -18.49 0.53 -6.92
C LEU A 6 -17.01 0.18 -7.18
N TYR A 7 -16.75 -0.95 -7.84
CA TYR A 7 -15.39 -1.35 -8.21
C TYR A 7 -14.75 -0.40 -9.23
N GLU A 8 -15.49 0.04 -10.24
CA GLU A 8 -15.03 1.06 -11.20
C GLU A 8 -14.65 2.37 -10.47
N MET A 9 -15.44 2.76 -9.48
CA MET A 9 -15.14 3.93 -8.64
C MET A 9 -13.88 3.72 -7.81
N ALA A 10 -13.71 2.55 -7.17
CA ALA A 10 -12.51 2.22 -6.41
C ALA A 10 -11.25 2.28 -7.28
N ILE A 11 -11.30 1.67 -8.47
CA ILE A 11 -10.20 1.65 -9.44
C ILE A 11 -9.90 3.07 -9.94
N SER A 12 -10.93 3.85 -10.28
CA SER A 12 -10.77 5.24 -10.74
C SER A 12 -10.11 6.11 -9.66
N GLN A 13 -10.55 5.98 -8.39
CA GLN A 13 -9.97 6.73 -7.28
C GLN A 13 -8.51 6.34 -6.98
N ALA A 14 -8.12 5.12 -7.30
CA ALA A 14 -6.75 4.65 -7.12
C ALA A 14 -5.75 5.40 -8.01
N GLU A 15 -6.19 6.04 -9.11
CA GLU A 15 -5.35 6.79 -10.07
C GLU A 15 -4.07 6.03 -10.45
N ILE A 16 -4.22 4.75 -10.77
CA ILE A 16 -3.13 3.81 -11.03
C ILE A 16 -2.46 4.14 -12.37
N THR A 17 -1.14 4.02 -12.40
CA THR A 17 -0.32 4.18 -13.61
C THR A 17 0.53 2.95 -13.86
N LYS A 18 1.12 2.85 -15.07
CA LYS A 18 2.04 1.76 -15.43
C LYS A 18 3.34 1.72 -14.63
N ALA A 19 3.65 2.76 -13.88
CA ALA A 19 4.78 2.78 -12.97
C ALA A 19 4.45 2.21 -11.58
N ASP A 20 3.15 2.06 -11.26
CA ASP A 20 2.71 1.71 -9.92
C ASP A 20 2.69 0.20 -9.68
N THR A 21 3.13 -0.20 -8.48
CA THR A 21 2.85 -1.50 -7.88
C THR A 21 1.62 -1.39 -7.00
N VAL A 22 0.64 -2.23 -7.25
CA VAL A 22 -0.61 -2.29 -6.48
C VAL A 22 -0.65 -3.56 -5.63
N LEU A 23 -1.02 -3.41 -4.37
CA LEU A 23 -1.28 -4.53 -3.45
C LEU A 23 -2.76 -4.56 -3.10
N ASP A 24 -3.42 -5.68 -3.39
CA ASP A 24 -4.83 -5.95 -3.04
C ASP A 24 -4.86 -6.95 -1.89
N LEU A 25 -5.19 -6.47 -0.71
CA LEU A 25 -5.41 -7.29 0.47
C LEU A 25 -6.89 -7.70 0.54
N TYR A 26 -7.16 -8.96 0.72
CA TYR A 26 -8.49 -9.59 0.65
C TYR A 26 -9.00 -9.74 -0.79
N CYS A 27 -8.13 -10.16 -1.72
CA CYS A 27 -8.40 -10.13 -3.16
C CYS A 27 -9.47 -11.14 -3.64
N GLY A 28 -9.87 -12.11 -2.82
CA GLY A 28 -10.81 -13.16 -3.21
C GLY A 28 -10.33 -13.91 -4.46
N VAL A 29 -11.22 -14.06 -5.44
CA VAL A 29 -10.92 -14.67 -6.76
C VAL A 29 -10.24 -13.70 -7.74
N GLY A 30 -9.72 -12.57 -7.24
CA GLY A 30 -8.95 -11.59 -8.00
C GLY A 30 -9.76 -10.57 -8.78
N THR A 31 -11.03 -10.35 -8.47
CA THR A 31 -11.91 -9.47 -9.29
C THR A 31 -11.36 -8.04 -9.39
N ILE A 32 -11.03 -7.41 -8.27
CA ILE A 32 -10.49 -6.04 -8.25
C ILE A 32 -9.04 -6.04 -8.73
N THR A 33 -8.23 -6.98 -8.24
CA THR A 33 -6.81 -7.15 -8.60
C THR A 33 -6.63 -7.19 -10.12
N LEU A 34 -7.37 -8.08 -10.81
CA LEU A 34 -7.25 -8.28 -12.25
C LEU A 34 -7.78 -7.09 -13.05
N ALA A 35 -8.83 -6.41 -12.55
CA ALA A 35 -9.33 -5.19 -13.19
C ALA A 35 -8.30 -4.05 -13.14
N MET A 36 -7.44 -4.00 -12.11
CA MET A 36 -6.37 -3.01 -11.99
C MET A 36 -5.12 -3.35 -12.83
N ALA A 37 -4.91 -4.62 -13.17
CA ALA A 37 -3.70 -5.10 -13.87
C ALA A 37 -3.48 -4.38 -15.21
N GLY A 38 -4.56 -4.02 -15.92
CA GLY A 38 -4.49 -3.27 -17.17
C GLY A 38 -3.90 -1.87 -17.02
N ALA A 39 -4.01 -1.23 -15.85
CA ALA A 39 -3.50 0.11 -15.57
C ALA A 39 -2.16 0.11 -14.82
N ALA A 40 -1.88 -0.94 -14.03
CA ALA A 40 -0.70 -1.06 -13.19
C ALA A 40 0.52 -1.64 -13.93
N GLY A 41 1.72 -1.39 -13.41
CA GLY A 41 2.93 -2.12 -13.78
C GLY A 41 2.96 -3.53 -13.21
N LYS A 42 2.58 -3.65 -11.93
CA LYS A 42 2.47 -4.92 -11.20
C LYS A 42 1.27 -4.88 -10.27
N VAL A 43 0.57 -6.01 -10.13
CA VAL A 43 -0.46 -6.19 -9.10
C VAL A 43 -0.15 -7.43 -8.26
N ILE A 44 -0.38 -7.31 -6.96
CA ILE A 44 -0.18 -8.39 -5.99
C ILE A 44 -1.49 -8.57 -5.24
N GLY A 45 -2.06 -9.79 -5.26
CA GLY A 45 -3.25 -10.14 -4.50
C GLY A 45 -2.90 -11.04 -3.32
N VAL A 46 -3.53 -10.78 -2.17
CA VAL A 46 -3.43 -11.62 -0.96
C VAL A 46 -4.82 -12.07 -0.55
N GLU A 47 -4.99 -13.35 -0.29
CA GLU A 47 -6.24 -13.96 0.12
C GLU A 47 -5.98 -15.15 1.07
N VAL A 48 -6.80 -15.29 2.08
CA VAL A 48 -6.64 -16.35 3.10
C VAL A 48 -7.17 -17.70 2.65
N VAL A 49 -8.12 -17.72 1.72
CA VAL A 49 -8.77 -18.94 1.21
C VAL A 49 -7.96 -19.52 0.06
N PRO A 50 -7.31 -20.71 0.22
CA PRO A 50 -6.43 -21.27 -0.82
C PRO A 50 -7.13 -21.46 -2.16
N GLN A 51 -8.38 -21.95 -2.16
CA GLN A 51 -9.14 -22.17 -3.39
C GLN A 51 -9.39 -20.86 -4.14
N ALA A 52 -9.68 -19.75 -3.43
CA ALA A 52 -9.87 -18.44 -4.06
C ALA A 52 -8.57 -17.92 -4.71
N VAL A 53 -7.42 -18.23 -4.11
CA VAL A 53 -6.10 -17.90 -4.69
C VAL A 53 -5.85 -18.69 -5.98
N GLU A 54 -6.21 -19.98 -6.02
CA GLU A 54 -6.12 -20.80 -7.25
C GLU A 54 -7.04 -20.26 -8.33
N ASP A 55 -8.30 -19.97 -7.96
CA ASP A 55 -9.28 -19.36 -8.88
C ASP A 55 -8.79 -18.01 -9.41
N ALA A 56 -8.13 -17.19 -8.58
CA ALA A 56 -7.55 -15.93 -9.00
C ALA A 56 -6.43 -16.10 -10.03
N ARG A 57 -5.56 -17.09 -9.84
CA ARG A 57 -4.50 -17.45 -10.80
C ARG A 57 -5.09 -17.94 -12.13
N ASP A 58 -6.08 -18.80 -12.06
CA ASP A 58 -6.79 -19.29 -13.26
C ASP A 58 -7.48 -18.15 -14.01
N ASN A 59 -8.10 -17.22 -13.27
CA ASN A 59 -8.72 -16.04 -13.84
C ASN A 59 -7.69 -15.13 -14.51
N ALA A 60 -6.49 -14.96 -13.94
CA ALA A 60 -5.40 -14.24 -14.58
C ALA A 60 -5.00 -14.88 -15.91
N VAL A 61 -4.80 -16.19 -15.93
CA VAL A 61 -4.46 -16.95 -17.14
C VAL A 61 -5.55 -16.83 -18.21
N ARG A 62 -6.83 -17.02 -17.85
CA ARG A 62 -7.98 -16.92 -18.78
C ARG A 62 -8.10 -15.54 -19.40
N ASN A 63 -7.70 -14.49 -18.70
CA ASN A 63 -7.74 -13.11 -19.19
C ASN A 63 -6.41 -12.62 -19.79
N GLY A 64 -5.41 -13.50 -19.93
CA GLY A 64 -4.09 -13.13 -20.49
C GLY A 64 -3.31 -12.12 -19.65
N ILE A 65 -3.56 -12.06 -18.34
CA ILE A 65 -2.91 -11.14 -17.41
C ILE A 65 -1.63 -11.79 -16.90
N THR A 66 -0.49 -11.16 -17.15
CA THR A 66 0.85 -11.70 -16.83
C THR A 66 1.58 -10.92 -15.74
N ASN A 67 1.07 -9.76 -15.33
CA ASN A 67 1.65 -8.88 -14.32
C ASN A 67 0.94 -8.98 -12.95
N ALA A 68 0.21 -10.07 -12.70
CA ALA A 68 -0.47 -10.37 -11.44
C ALA A 68 0.19 -11.52 -10.71
N GLU A 69 0.45 -11.35 -9.41
CA GLU A 69 0.92 -12.39 -8.50
C GLU A 69 -0.07 -12.58 -7.35
N PHE A 70 -0.27 -13.83 -6.89
CA PHE A 70 -1.22 -14.12 -5.82
C PHE A 70 -0.58 -14.95 -4.71
N PHE A 71 -0.78 -14.52 -3.46
CA PHE A 71 -0.28 -15.15 -2.25
C PHE A 71 -1.44 -15.61 -1.36
N CYS A 72 -1.30 -16.82 -0.80
CA CYS A 72 -2.25 -17.36 0.15
C CYS A 72 -1.76 -17.08 1.57
N GLY A 73 -2.57 -16.35 2.36
CA GLY A 73 -2.24 -16.06 3.76
C GLY A 73 -3.19 -15.05 4.39
N ASP A 74 -3.09 -14.91 5.72
CA ASP A 74 -3.76 -13.80 6.42
C ASP A 74 -3.24 -12.47 5.91
N ALA A 75 -4.15 -11.54 5.65
CA ALA A 75 -3.82 -10.25 5.02
C ALA A 75 -2.76 -9.45 5.80
N GLY A 76 -2.86 -9.42 7.14
CA GLY A 76 -1.91 -8.69 7.98
C GLY A 76 -0.54 -9.34 8.00
N GLN A 77 -0.48 -10.66 8.20
CA GLN A 77 0.78 -11.40 8.23
C GLN A 77 1.48 -11.38 6.89
N ALA A 78 0.74 -11.67 5.80
CA ALA A 78 1.30 -11.64 4.45
C ALA A 78 1.80 -10.23 4.06
N ALA A 79 1.07 -9.18 4.43
CA ALA A 79 1.50 -7.82 4.21
C ALA A 79 2.81 -7.49 4.96
N LEU A 80 2.95 -7.92 6.21
CA LEU A 80 4.20 -7.75 6.97
C LEU A 80 5.38 -8.54 6.36
N GLU A 81 5.13 -9.73 5.84
CA GLU A 81 6.15 -10.54 5.15
C GLU A 81 6.58 -9.90 3.83
N LEU A 82 5.63 -9.42 3.04
CA LEU A 82 5.91 -8.67 1.81
C LEU A 82 6.71 -7.40 2.10
N GLU A 83 6.38 -6.68 3.17
CA GLU A 83 7.11 -5.51 3.62
C GLU A 83 8.57 -5.85 3.97
N LYS A 84 8.80 -6.91 4.74
CA LYS A 84 10.14 -7.40 5.12
C LYS A 84 10.95 -7.84 3.90
N SER A 85 10.30 -8.40 2.86
CA SER A 85 10.95 -8.77 1.61
C SER A 85 11.21 -7.58 0.66
N GLY A 86 10.95 -6.36 1.12
CA GLY A 86 11.23 -5.13 0.38
C GLY A 86 10.13 -4.67 -0.57
N VAL A 87 8.94 -5.29 -0.54
CA VAL A 87 7.81 -4.83 -1.36
C VAL A 87 7.30 -3.48 -0.82
N ARG A 88 7.24 -2.49 -1.71
CA ARG A 88 6.76 -1.13 -1.42
C ARG A 88 5.68 -0.76 -2.45
N PRO A 89 4.41 -1.09 -2.16
CA PRO A 89 3.33 -0.76 -3.09
C PRO A 89 3.07 0.75 -3.10
N ASP A 90 2.77 1.27 -4.27
CA ASP A 90 2.35 2.67 -4.46
C ASP A 90 0.90 2.87 -4.05
N VAL A 91 0.08 1.87 -4.32
CA VAL A 91 -1.34 1.84 -4.01
C VAL A 91 -1.67 0.53 -3.30
N VAL A 92 -2.45 0.62 -2.22
CA VAL A 92 -3.04 -0.56 -1.58
C VAL A 92 -4.55 -0.48 -1.67
N VAL A 93 -5.18 -1.58 -2.05
CA VAL A 93 -6.63 -1.76 -1.99
C VAL A 93 -6.94 -2.73 -0.86
N VAL A 94 -7.95 -2.41 -0.08
CA VAL A 94 -8.45 -3.28 0.98
C VAL A 94 -9.97 -3.39 0.89
N ASP A 95 -10.48 -4.62 0.91
CA ASP A 95 -11.91 -4.97 1.01
C ASP A 95 -12.09 -5.97 2.15
N PRO A 96 -11.88 -5.54 3.41
CA PRO A 96 -11.88 -6.45 4.55
C PRO A 96 -13.28 -6.94 4.89
N PRO A 97 -13.40 -8.06 5.64
CA PRO A 97 -14.66 -8.49 6.22
C PRO A 97 -15.23 -7.44 7.18
N ARG A 98 -16.48 -7.61 7.61
CA ARG A 98 -17.21 -6.66 8.49
C ARG A 98 -16.46 -6.21 9.74
N LYS A 99 -15.54 -7.00 10.27
CA LYS A 99 -14.69 -6.63 11.42
C LYS A 99 -13.67 -5.53 11.12
N GLY A 100 -13.50 -5.17 9.84
CA GLY A 100 -12.49 -4.21 9.37
C GLY A 100 -11.07 -4.78 9.40
N LEU A 101 -10.08 -3.88 9.36
CA LEU A 101 -8.66 -4.23 9.38
C LEU A 101 -8.23 -4.68 10.79
N ASN A 102 -7.33 -5.65 10.84
CA ASN A 102 -6.65 -6.03 12.07
C ASN A 102 -5.40 -5.15 12.31
N ALA A 103 -4.82 -5.26 13.51
CA ALA A 103 -3.67 -4.45 13.92
C ALA A 103 -2.45 -4.68 13.01
N ASP A 104 -2.21 -5.92 12.58
CA ASP A 104 -1.09 -6.28 11.73
C ASP A 104 -1.22 -5.66 10.33
N THR A 105 -2.44 -5.63 9.77
CA THR A 105 -2.71 -4.95 8.50
C THR A 105 -2.46 -3.44 8.61
N ILE A 106 -2.96 -2.80 9.68
CA ILE A 106 -2.71 -1.37 9.91
C ILE A 106 -1.22 -1.07 10.07
N GLU A 107 -0.50 -1.92 10.79
CA GLU A 107 0.95 -1.78 10.97
C GLU A 107 1.73 -1.99 9.66
N ALA A 108 1.36 -2.99 8.87
CA ALA A 108 1.95 -3.23 7.55
C ALA A 108 1.73 -2.04 6.60
N LEU A 109 0.51 -1.50 6.55
CA LEU A 109 0.19 -0.30 5.77
C LEU A 109 1.04 0.90 6.22
N HIS A 110 1.25 1.06 7.52
CA HIS A 110 2.10 2.13 8.05
C HIS A 110 3.56 1.97 7.60
N ARG A 111 4.13 0.77 7.67
CA ARG A 111 5.52 0.49 7.29
C ARG A 111 5.75 0.57 5.79
N MET A 112 4.84 0.03 5.00
CA MET A 112 4.88 0.10 3.54
C MET A 112 4.71 1.54 3.03
N SER A 113 3.96 2.37 3.76
CA SER A 113 3.68 3.78 3.45
C SER A 113 3.19 4.02 2.02
N PRO A 114 2.20 3.26 1.51
CA PRO A 114 1.68 3.49 0.18
C PRO A 114 1.17 4.93 0.03
N ARG A 115 1.35 5.49 -1.16
CA ARG A 115 0.87 6.86 -1.43
C ARG A 115 -0.64 6.98 -1.32
N ARG A 116 -1.36 5.90 -1.68
CA ARG A 116 -2.83 5.83 -1.69
C ARG A 116 -3.31 4.50 -1.12
N ILE A 117 -4.39 4.59 -0.34
CA ILE A 117 -5.15 3.43 0.12
C ILE A 117 -6.58 3.61 -0.35
N VAL A 118 -7.09 2.65 -1.13
CA VAL A 118 -8.50 2.53 -1.48
C VAL A 118 -9.12 1.53 -0.54
N TYR A 119 -10.07 1.98 0.26
CA TYR A 119 -10.78 1.15 1.22
C TYR A 119 -12.23 0.93 0.76
N VAL A 120 -12.58 -0.30 0.47
CA VAL A 120 -13.96 -0.75 0.23
C VAL A 120 -14.49 -1.34 1.53
N SER A 121 -15.70 -1.01 1.93
CA SER A 121 -16.28 -1.47 3.20
C SER A 121 -17.79 -1.63 3.12
N CYS A 122 -18.26 -2.74 3.65
CA CYS A 122 -19.70 -2.99 3.85
C CYS A 122 -20.21 -2.57 5.25
N ASP A 123 -19.34 -2.04 6.13
CA ASP A 123 -19.68 -1.61 7.49
C ASP A 123 -19.09 -0.22 7.78
N PRO A 124 -19.92 0.83 7.83
CA PRO A 124 -19.47 2.20 8.08
C PRO A 124 -18.84 2.41 9.47
N ALA A 125 -19.21 1.64 10.47
CA ALA A 125 -18.69 1.82 11.83
C ALA A 125 -17.24 1.33 11.94
N THR A 126 -16.95 0.15 11.39
CA THR A 126 -15.58 -0.37 11.35
C THR A 126 -14.71 0.45 10.41
N LEU A 127 -15.25 0.92 9.29
CA LEU A 127 -14.56 1.85 8.39
C LEU A 127 -14.14 3.13 9.12
N ALA A 128 -15.05 3.76 9.88
CA ALA A 128 -14.75 4.99 10.63
C ALA A 128 -13.61 4.79 11.64
N ARG A 129 -13.60 3.64 12.35
CA ARG A 129 -12.54 3.25 13.28
C ARG A 129 -11.20 3.12 12.53
N ASP A 130 -11.17 2.39 11.43
CA ASP A 130 -9.94 2.10 10.70
C ASP A 130 -9.39 3.36 10.02
N VAL A 131 -10.26 4.21 9.48
CA VAL A 131 -9.87 5.53 8.96
C VAL A 131 -9.25 6.40 10.05
N ALA A 132 -9.79 6.38 11.29
CA ALA A 132 -9.18 7.12 12.40
C ALA A 132 -7.77 6.62 12.71
N LEU A 133 -7.57 5.29 12.76
CA LEU A 133 -6.25 4.68 12.97
C LEU A 133 -5.26 5.01 11.84
N LEU A 134 -5.69 5.01 10.59
CA LEU A 134 -4.86 5.39 9.44
C LEU A 134 -4.53 6.89 9.45
N LYS A 135 -5.44 7.75 9.92
CA LYS A 135 -5.18 9.18 10.09
C LYS A 135 -4.08 9.45 11.11
N GLU A 136 -4.03 8.71 12.22
CA GLU A 136 -2.94 8.78 13.20
C GLU A 136 -1.58 8.39 12.59
N ARG A 137 -1.59 7.57 11.52
CA ARG A 137 -0.41 7.12 10.77
C ARG A 137 -0.07 7.99 9.55
N GLY A 138 -0.65 9.18 9.46
CA GLY A 138 -0.29 10.19 8.45
C GLY A 138 -1.18 10.21 7.21
N TYR A 139 -2.21 9.38 7.12
CA TYR A 139 -3.16 9.41 6.01
C TYR A 139 -4.22 10.51 6.18
N THR A 140 -4.76 10.96 5.06
CA THR A 140 -5.90 11.88 5.02
C THR A 140 -6.99 11.28 4.14
N LEU A 141 -8.21 11.24 4.63
CA LEU A 141 -9.38 10.88 3.83
C LEU A 141 -9.62 11.99 2.78
N LYS A 142 -9.54 11.63 1.50
CA LYS A 142 -9.75 12.54 0.36
C LYS A 142 -11.18 12.49 -0.14
N THR A 143 -11.68 11.28 -0.36
CA THR A 143 -13.03 11.05 -0.87
C THR A 143 -13.68 9.90 -0.10
N ALA A 144 -15.00 9.97 0.03
CA ALA A 144 -15.83 8.86 0.49
C ALA A 144 -17.10 8.88 -0.38
N ALA A 145 -17.44 7.74 -0.94
CA ALA A 145 -18.66 7.53 -1.70
C ALA A 145 -19.37 6.29 -1.17
N ALA A 146 -20.68 6.39 -1.02
CA ALA A 146 -21.51 5.30 -0.52
C ALA A 146 -22.52 4.87 -1.58
N ALA A 147 -22.78 3.56 -1.65
CA ALA A 147 -23.77 2.97 -2.53
C ALA A 147 -24.66 2.01 -1.75
N ASP A 148 -25.96 2.19 -1.85
CA ASP A 148 -26.94 1.24 -1.32
C ASP A 148 -27.11 0.09 -2.32
N LEU A 149 -26.35 -1.00 -2.08
CA LEU A 149 -26.44 -2.21 -2.90
C LEU A 149 -27.56 -3.15 -2.43
N PHE A 150 -28.03 -3.00 -1.19
CA PHE A 150 -29.03 -3.85 -0.55
C PHE A 150 -30.16 -3.02 0.05
N PRO A 151 -31.04 -2.44 -0.80
CA PRO A 151 -32.16 -1.64 -0.30
C PRO A 151 -32.96 -2.37 0.78
N ARG A 152 -33.32 -1.68 1.86
CA ARG A 152 -34.02 -2.17 3.04
C ARG A 152 -33.18 -2.95 4.08
N CYS A 153 -31.87 -2.91 4.00
CA CYS A 153 -31.00 -3.36 5.10
C CYS A 153 -30.12 -2.20 5.60
N ALA A 154 -29.49 -2.38 6.75
CA ALA A 154 -28.61 -1.36 7.35
C ALA A 154 -27.19 -1.34 6.74
N HIS A 155 -26.98 -2.07 5.64
CA HIS A 155 -25.67 -2.20 5.01
C HIS A 155 -25.52 -1.22 3.85
N VAL A 156 -24.48 -0.44 3.90
CA VAL A 156 -24.09 0.51 2.85
C VAL A 156 -22.66 0.20 2.45
N GLU A 157 -22.47 -0.08 1.17
CA GLU A 157 -21.13 -0.22 0.63
C GLU A 157 -20.50 1.16 0.48
N THR A 158 -19.29 1.30 0.97
CA THR A 158 -18.57 2.58 0.96
C THR A 158 -17.19 2.40 0.34
N VAL A 159 -16.80 3.30 -0.55
CA VAL A 159 -15.44 3.40 -1.08
C VAL A 159 -14.80 4.68 -0.57
N CYS A 160 -13.65 4.56 0.04
CA CYS A 160 -12.86 5.69 0.52
C CYS A 160 -11.48 5.71 -0.15
N LEU A 161 -11.01 6.91 -0.48
CA LEU A 161 -9.63 7.15 -0.83
C LEU A 161 -8.92 7.86 0.32
N LEU A 162 -7.85 7.23 0.82
CA LEU A 162 -6.93 7.85 1.76
C LEU A 162 -5.60 8.12 1.05
N VAL A 163 -4.99 9.27 1.34
CA VAL A 163 -3.73 9.71 0.75
C VAL A 163 -2.74 10.03 1.86
N LEU A 164 -1.51 9.56 1.73
CA LEU A 164 -0.43 9.88 2.64
C LEU A 164 -0.11 11.37 2.55
N ARG A 165 -0.10 12.09 3.69
CA ARG A 165 0.07 13.57 3.70
C ARG A 165 1.43 14.01 3.19
N ASN A 166 2.46 13.24 3.51
CA ASN A 166 3.84 13.46 3.05
C ASN A 166 4.35 12.10 2.62
N PRO A 167 4.15 11.69 1.36
CA PRO A 167 4.68 10.42 0.90
C PRO A 167 6.18 10.42 1.14
N VAL A 168 6.64 9.42 1.90
CA VAL A 168 8.08 9.19 2.07
C VAL A 168 8.55 8.71 0.71
N THR A 169 9.17 9.59 -0.03
CA THR A 169 9.91 9.20 -1.23
C THR A 169 11.12 8.43 -0.71
N HIS A 170 11.12 7.12 -0.80
CA HIS A 170 12.29 6.31 -0.49
C HIS A 170 13.32 6.55 -1.60
N ILE A 171 14.28 7.39 -1.29
CA ILE A 171 15.43 7.58 -2.15
C ILE A 171 16.50 6.66 -1.58
N ASN A 172 16.80 5.56 -2.28
CA ASN A 172 17.95 4.75 -1.97
C ASN A 172 19.19 5.54 -2.42
N ILE A 173 19.94 6.03 -1.44
CA ILE A 173 21.23 6.69 -1.68
C ILE A 173 22.27 5.70 -1.17
N ASP A 174 23.02 5.11 -2.08
CA ASP A 174 24.22 4.38 -1.74
C ASP A 174 25.27 5.41 -1.30
N VAL A 175 25.57 5.41 0.00
CA VAL A 175 26.55 6.28 0.61
C VAL A 175 27.85 5.49 0.76
N ASP A 176 28.86 5.86 0.02
CA ASP A 176 30.20 5.33 0.22
C ASP A 176 30.80 6.00 1.47
N VAL A 177 30.82 5.26 2.57
CA VAL A 177 31.27 5.76 3.88
C VAL A 177 32.80 5.96 3.90
N GLU A 178 33.53 5.31 2.98
CA GLU A 178 35.00 5.44 2.87
C GLU A 178 35.40 6.80 2.29
N GLU A 179 34.54 7.43 1.47
CA GLU A 179 34.76 8.79 0.94
C GLU A 179 34.44 9.92 1.94
N MET A 180 33.83 9.60 3.08
CA MET A 180 33.47 10.60 4.08
C MET A 180 34.57 10.83 5.12
N VAL A 181 34.82 12.07 5.47
CA VAL A 181 35.70 12.43 6.59
C VAL A 181 35.04 11.96 7.89
N GLN A 182 35.66 10.99 8.55
CA GLN A 182 35.17 10.41 9.80
C GLN A 182 35.50 11.32 10.98
N ASP A 183 34.61 11.37 11.97
CA ASP A 183 34.91 11.98 13.26
C ASP A 183 35.92 11.10 14.05
N LYS A 184 36.35 11.57 15.23
CA LYS A 184 37.29 10.83 16.11
C LYS A 184 36.80 9.44 16.54
N ARG A 185 35.54 9.07 16.25
CA ARG A 185 34.89 7.77 16.52
C ARG A 185 34.72 6.91 15.27
N GLY A 186 35.18 7.39 14.12
CA GLY A 186 35.04 6.65 12.87
C GLY A 186 33.63 6.69 12.25
N MET A 187 32.79 7.63 12.67
CA MET A 187 31.44 7.78 12.13
C MET A 187 31.27 9.10 11.39
N ALA A 188 30.60 9.07 10.26
CA ALA A 188 30.25 10.30 9.54
C ALA A 188 29.26 11.14 10.36
N THR A 189 29.50 12.45 10.41
CA THR A 189 28.58 13.36 11.10
C THR A 189 27.31 13.58 10.24
N TYR A 190 26.23 13.93 10.91
CA TYR A 190 24.96 14.23 10.25
C TYR A 190 25.08 15.36 9.20
N GLY A 191 25.92 16.35 9.46
CA GLY A 191 26.22 17.42 8.50
C GLY A 191 26.88 16.89 7.23
N GLN A 192 27.87 16.03 7.35
CA GLN A 192 28.57 15.39 6.23
C GLN A 192 27.65 14.57 5.36
N ILE A 193 26.72 13.80 5.98
CA ILE A 193 25.71 13.03 5.26
C ILE A 193 24.78 13.98 4.48
N LYS A 194 24.37 15.08 5.07
CA LYS A 194 23.54 16.11 4.42
C LYS A 194 24.19 16.75 3.21
N ASP A 195 25.44 17.12 3.35
CA ASP A 195 26.21 17.77 2.29
C ASP A 195 26.49 16.80 1.14
N TYR A 196 26.84 15.55 1.45
CA TYR A 196 27.03 14.47 0.46
C TYR A 196 25.75 14.19 -0.35
N VAL A 197 24.59 14.10 0.33
CA VAL A 197 23.31 13.91 -0.34
C VAL A 197 22.96 15.08 -1.24
N LEU A 198 23.20 16.31 -0.80
CA LEU A 198 22.94 17.51 -1.58
C LEU A 198 23.82 17.58 -2.84
N GLU A 199 25.11 17.29 -2.72
CA GLU A 199 26.06 17.32 -3.85
C GLU A 199 25.78 16.25 -4.88
N ARG A 200 25.41 15.02 -4.44
CA ARG A 200 25.24 13.87 -5.34
C ARG A 200 23.85 13.74 -5.95
N SER A 201 22.82 14.21 -5.28
CA SER A 201 21.43 14.09 -5.71
C SER A 201 20.69 15.41 -5.92
N GLY A 202 21.28 16.53 -5.53
CA GLY A 202 20.62 17.85 -5.56
C GLY A 202 19.51 18.03 -4.54
N LEU A 203 19.33 17.06 -3.62
CA LEU A 203 18.23 17.05 -2.65
C LEU A 203 18.62 17.68 -1.32
N LYS A 204 17.80 18.60 -0.84
CA LYS A 204 17.95 19.18 0.50
C LYS A 204 17.28 18.29 1.53
N VAL A 205 18.07 17.72 2.44
CA VAL A 205 17.60 16.84 3.51
C VAL A 205 17.39 17.64 4.79
N SER A 206 16.18 17.53 5.40
CA SER A 206 15.87 18.21 6.66
C SER A 206 16.19 17.32 7.88
N THR A 207 16.37 17.94 9.06
CA THR A 207 16.63 17.25 10.33
C THR A 207 15.48 16.38 10.85
N GLN A 208 14.31 16.44 10.23
CA GLN A 208 13.13 15.64 10.61
C GLN A 208 13.01 14.30 9.87
N SER A 209 13.87 14.03 8.88
CA SER A 209 13.89 12.74 8.19
C SER A 209 14.65 11.71 9.05
N ARG A 210 13.99 10.61 9.41
CA ARG A 210 14.65 9.49 10.10
C ARG A 210 15.46 8.69 9.09
N TYR A 211 16.76 8.69 9.21
CA TYR A 211 17.64 7.84 8.44
C TYR A 211 17.85 6.52 9.18
N HIS A 212 17.57 5.41 8.54
CA HIS A 212 18.10 4.12 8.93
C HIS A 212 19.39 3.90 8.13
N ALA A 213 20.53 4.16 8.74
CA ALA A 213 21.79 3.69 8.22
C ALA A 213 21.85 2.18 8.44
N VAL A 214 21.80 1.39 7.37
CA VAL A 214 22.13 -0.03 7.42
C VAL A 214 23.64 -0.10 7.33
N THR A 215 24.32 -0.23 8.48
CA THR A 215 25.73 -0.63 8.52
C THR A 215 25.78 -2.11 8.20
N GLY A 216 26.17 -2.46 6.98
CA GLY A 216 26.57 -3.82 6.65
C GLY A 216 27.88 -4.15 7.37
N ILE A 217 27.88 -5.22 8.16
CA ILE A 217 29.05 -6.04 8.52
C ILE A 217 28.91 -7.34 7.76
#